data_bd68ed0ea2855a25ab04409ff7f855f2
#
_entry.id   bd68ed0ea2855a25ab04409ff7f855f2
#
_cell.length_a   1.000
_cell.length_b   1.000
_cell.length_c   1.000
_cell.angle_alpha   90.00
_cell.angle_beta   90.00
_cell.angle_gamma   90.00
#
_symmetry.space_group_name_H-M   'P 1'
#
loop_
_entity.id
_entity.type
_entity.pdbx_description
1 polymer ?
#
loop_
_entity_poly.entity_id
_entity_poly.type
_entity_poly.pdbx_seq_one_letter_code
_entity_poly.pdbx_strand_id
1 'polypeptide(L)'
;IAFANCEGGKLYIGVQDDGTVVGLDDPDGVALQISNMVRDAIKPDVTMFLRYKTIEEQGKKLVVVDIQQGTERPYYIAKKGLRPEGVYVRQGYSSVPATNTMIRRMIKETDGDHFEDLRSLEQNLTFQAAKKEFEQCKVPFGVPQMKTLGIMNQEGIYTNLGLLLSDQCVHTIKAAVFEGTTQNEFKDRREFSGSLFEQMNEAYDYIDFRNQNHSTFLKLHRIDRRDYPEAAVREALLNLLVHREYSFRASSFISVYLDRIEFTSIGGLISGMTLQDVMMGISVCRNAKLANVFYRLELIEAYGTGIRKIMEAYEGSARKPKIEVTENAFKITIPNRNISNASDEETEDQKESVEQEKRVMKLAKENGSVSRKEIEGVLGISQSTGGRLLKKMVAAGQIVQIGKGKNTHYVLQN
;
A
#
# COMPACT_ATOMS: atom_id res chain seq x y z
N ILE A 1 -26.01 10.93 16.04
CA ILE A 1 -24.92 10.00 16.36
C ILE A 1 -24.26 9.52 15.07
N ALA A 2 -24.96 8.78 14.21
CA ALA A 2 -24.36 8.15 13.03
C ALA A 2 -23.64 9.15 12.10
N PHE A 3 -24.22 10.33 11.88
CA PHE A 3 -23.58 11.39 11.09
C PHE A 3 -22.34 11.97 11.80
N ALA A 4 -22.41 12.20 13.11
CA ALA A 4 -21.26 12.72 13.88
C ALA A 4 -20.10 11.72 13.94
N ASN A 5 -20.38 10.43 13.91
CA ASN A 5 -19.35 9.36 13.84
C ASN A 5 -18.77 9.15 12.44
N CYS A 6 -19.39 9.72 11.40
CA CYS A 6 -18.95 9.63 9.99
C CYS A 6 -18.70 11.04 9.42
N GLU A 7 -18.91 11.23 8.14
CA GLU A 7 -18.58 12.47 7.40
C GLU A 7 -19.56 13.64 7.64
N GLY A 8 -20.48 13.51 8.59
CA GLY A 8 -21.54 14.48 8.81
C GLY A 8 -22.77 14.20 7.93
N GLY A 9 -23.69 15.18 7.89
CA GLY A 9 -24.91 15.09 7.09
C GLY A 9 -26.02 16.02 7.57
N LYS A 10 -27.17 15.94 6.93
CA LYS A 10 -28.33 16.80 7.25
C LYS A 10 -29.54 15.97 7.61
N LEU A 11 -30.29 16.41 8.61
CA LEU A 11 -31.63 15.90 8.95
C LEU A 11 -32.65 16.98 8.67
N TYR A 12 -33.70 16.59 7.98
CA TYR A 12 -34.84 17.46 7.67
C TYR A 12 -36.04 17.02 8.51
N ILE A 13 -36.58 17.94 9.29
CA ILE A 13 -37.76 17.72 10.14
C ILE A 13 -38.92 18.51 9.58
N GLY A 14 -40.06 17.84 9.43
CA GLY A 14 -41.24 18.36 8.75
C GLY A 14 -41.38 17.81 7.32
N VAL A 15 -40.65 16.73 6.98
CA VAL A 15 -40.74 16.00 5.71
C VAL A 15 -41.11 14.54 6.01
N GLN A 16 -41.98 13.94 5.22
CA GLN A 16 -42.33 12.51 5.29
C GLN A 16 -41.29 11.65 4.55
N ASP A 17 -41.37 10.34 4.75
CA ASP A 17 -40.43 9.38 4.14
C ASP A 17 -40.51 9.32 2.61
N ASP A 18 -41.65 9.71 2.04
CA ASP A 18 -41.88 9.85 0.59
C ASP A 18 -41.37 11.17 0.00
N GLY A 19 -40.78 12.05 0.86
CA GLY A 19 -40.31 13.37 0.48
C GLY A 19 -41.35 14.47 0.50
N THR A 20 -42.62 14.18 0.89
CA THR A 20 -43.69 15.17 0.98
C THR A 20 -43.41 16.16 2.12
N VAL A 21 -43.43 17.46 1.81
CA VAL A 21 -43.24 18.52 2.80
C VAL A 21 -44.54 18.70 3.60
N VAL A 22 -44.50 18.34 4.88
CA VAL A 22 -45.65 18.53 5.81
C VAL A 22 -45.56 19.89 6.49
N GLY A 23 -44.37 20.33 6.84
CA GLY A 23 -44.11 21.57 7.58
C GLY A 23 -44.24 21.40 9.10
N LEU A 24 -43.93 22.47 9.82
CA LEU A 24 -43.99 22.56 11.27
C LEU A 24 -44.70 23.83 11.69
N ASP A 25 -45.62 23.75 12.66
CA ASP A 25 -46.33 24.91 13.21
C ASP A 25 -45.41 25.77 14.08
N ASP A 26 -44.54 25.14 14.90
CA ASP A 26 -43.54 25.78 15.75
C ASP A 26 -42.14 25.24 15.49
N PRO A 27 -41.43 25.71 14.45
CA PRO A 27 -40.13 25.23 14.12
C PRO A 27 -39.05 25.57 15.18
N ASP A 28 -39.18 26.71 15.89
CA ASP A 28 -38.22 27.12 16.91
C ASP A 28 -38.34 26.26 18.17
N GLY A 29 -39.59 25.95 18.60
CA GLY A 29 -39.84 25.00 19.70
C GLY A 29 -39.33 23.60 19.37
N VAL A 30 -39.53 23.13 18.13
CA VAL A 30 -38.99 21.80 17.68
C VAL A 30 -37.47 21.80 17.67
N ALA A 31 -36.81 22.84 17.16
CA ALA A 31 -35.37 22.97 17.17
C ALA A 31 -34.80 22.93 18.61
N LEU A 32 -35.44 23.67 19.53
CA LEU A 32 -35.04 23.68 20.93
C LEU A 32 -35.21 22.29 21.59
N GLN A 33 -36.34 21.62 21.32
CA GLN A 33 -36.60 20.28 21.82
C GLN A 33 -35.55 19.27 21.36
N ILE A 34 -35.19 19.31 20.05
CA ILE A 34 -34.13 18.44 19.50
C ILE A 34 -32.78 18.75 20.12
N SER A 35 -32.43 20.03 20.30
CA SER A 35 -31.17 20.44 20.91
C SER A 35 -31.06 19.91 22.35
N ASN A 36 -32.10 20.03 23.15
CA ASN A 36 -32.15 19.50 24.52
C ASN A 36 -32.02 17.97 24.54
N MET A 37 -32.77 17.29 23.68
CA MET A 37 -32.72 15.82 23.57
C MET A 37 -31.30 15.33 23.18
N VAL A 38 -30.66 15.99 22.26
CA VAL A 38 -29.30 15.64 21.83
C VAL A 38 -28.32 15.81 22.97
N ARG A 39 -28.33 16.94 23.67
CA ARG A 39 -27.45 17.24 24.80
C ARG A 39 -27.60 16.22 25.92
N ASP A 40 -28.83 15.79 26.20
CA ASP A 40 -29.13 14.91 27.32
C ASP A 40 -28.88 13.42 27.00
N ALA A 41 -29.07 13.04 25.72
CA ALA A 41 -29.03 11.63 25.31
C ALA A 41 -27.72 11.18 24.68
N ILE A 42 -26.86 12.10 24.20
CA ILE A 42 -25.64 11.74 23.47
C ILE A 42 -24.39 12.10 24.29
N LYS A 43 -23.43 11.19 24.28
CA LYS A 43 -22.10 11.38 24.88
C LYS A 43 -21.02 10.93 23.88
N PRO A 44 -19.83 11.56 23.89
CA PRO A 44 -19.52 12.88 24.47
C PRO A 44 -20.46 13.98 23.97
N ASP A 45 -20.29 15.23 24.41
CA ASP A 45 -21.13 16.34 23.98
C ASP A 45 -20.90 16.63 22.47
N VAL A 46 -21.97 16.52 21.68
CA VAL A 46 -21.93 16.71 20.23
C VAL A 46 -22.50 18.06 19.78
N THR A 47 -22.98 18.87 20.73
CA THR A 47 -23.77 20.09 20.43
C THR A 47 -22.98 21.12 19.60
N MET A 48 -21.67 21.22 19.77
CA MET A 48 -20.81 22.12 18.98
C MET A 48 -20.77 21.78 17.48
N PHE A 49 -21.09 20.55 17.12
CA PHE A 49 -21.06 20.03 15.73
C PHE A 49 -22.43 20.07 15.06
N LEU A 50 -23.42 20.70 15.72
CA LEU A 50 -24.78 20.81 15.24
C LEU A 50 -25.15 22.26 14.95
N ARG A 51 -25.74 22.49 13.79
CA ARG A 51 -26.31 23.77 13.41
C ARG A 51 -27.78 23.58 13.05
N TYR A 52 -28.64 24.36 13.67
CA TYR A 52 -30.07 24.35 13.42
C TYR A 52 -30.44 25.52 12.51
N LYS A 53 -31.22 25.27 11.48
CA LYS A 53 -31.72 26.30 10.55
C LYS A 53 -33.18 26.05 10.26
N THR A 54 -34.01 27.10 10.34
CA THR A 54 -35.36 27.07 9.82
C THR A 54 -35.30 27.51 8.36
N ILE A 55 -35.88 26.72 7.47
CA ILE A 55 -36.05 27.03 6.04
C ILE A 55 -37.51 26.99 5.67
N GLU A 56 -37.88 27.67 4.61
CA GLU A 56 -39.22 27.61 4.03
C GLU A 56 -39.17 26.91 2.67
N GLU A 57 -39.98 25.88 2.52
CA GLU A 57 -40.08 25.11 1.28
C GLU A 57 -41.56 24.83 0.99
N GLN A 58 -42.04 25.14 -0.22
CA GLN A 58 -43.43 25.03 -0.64
C GLN A 58 -44.43 25.80 0.29
N GLY A 59 -43.98 26.96 0.84
CA GLY A 59 -44.79 27.79 1.77
C GLY A 59 -44.93 27.19 3.18
N LYS A 60 -44.12 26.17 3.52
CA LYS A 60 -44.11 25.50 4.83
C LYS A 60 -42.74 25.58 5.47
N LYS A 61 -42.71 25.75 6.80
CA LYS A 61 -41.48 25.85 7.54
C LYS A 61 -40.96 24.49 7.94
N LEU A 62 -39.65 24.26 7.76
CA LEU A 62 -38.89 23.05 8.11
C LEU A 62 -37.74 23.39 9.01
N VAL A 63 -37.32 22.45 9.85
CA VAL A 63 -36.07 22.53 10.58
C VAL A 63 -35.04 21.63 9.92
N VAL A 64 -33.88 22.19 9.56
CA VAL A 64 -32.75 21.47 9.07
C VAL A 64 -31.66 21.45 10.18
N VAL A 65 -31.27 20.26 10.58
CA VAL A 65 -30.12 20.05 11.48
C VAL A 65 -28.94 19.64 10.62
N ASP A 66 -27.97 20.53 10.50
CA ASP A 66 -26.69 20.28 9.83
C ASP A 66 -25.72 19.72 10.86
N ILE A 67 -25.26 18.48 10.65
CA ILE A 67 -24.41 17.74 11.57
C ILE A 67 -23.03 17.64 10.93
N GLN A 68 -22.02 18.16 11.59
CA GLN A 68 -20.61 17.96 11.21
C GLN A 68 -20.04 16.70 11.84
N GLN A 69 -18.96 16.18 11.28
CA GLN A 69 -18.19 15.14 11.90
C GLN A 69 -17.65 15.62 13.26
N GLY A 70 -17.86 14.86 14.30
CA GLY A 70 -17.37 15.19 15.62
C GLY A 70 -15.90 14.80 15.81
N THR A 71 -15.21 15.52 16.71
CA THR A 71 -13.79 15.30 17.00
C THR A 71 -13.53 14.28 18.11
N GLU A 72 -14.52 14.02 18.98
CA GLU A 72 -14.42 13.09 20.11
C GLU A 72 -15.20 11.78 19.88
N ARG A 73 -14.97 11.17 18.71
CA ARG A 73 -15.61 9.90 18.34
C ARG A 73 -15.07 8.72 19.15
N PRO A 74 -15.91 7.73 19.51
CA PRO A 74 -17.29 7.53 19.07
C PRO A 74 -18.34 8.21 19.94
N TYR A 75 -19.29 8.90 19.32
CA TYR A 75 -20.51 9.37 19.97
C TYR A 75 -21.49 8.23 20.16
N TYR A 76 -22.14 8.19 21.33
CA TYR A 76 -23.04 7.08 21.68
C TYR A 76 -24.25 7.55 22.48
N ILE A 77 -25.30 6.71 22.54
CA ILE A 77 -26.48 6.94 23.39
C ILE A 77 -26.05 6.69 24.84
N ALA A 78 -26.12 7.73 25.69
CA ALA A 78 -25.67 7.68 27.09
C ALA A 78 -26.27 6.49 27.88
N LYS A 79 -27.58 6.23 27.74
CA LYS A 79 -28.27 5.11 28.40
C LYS A 79 -27.81 3.74 27.95
N LYS A 80 -27.28 3.60 26.72
CA LYS A 80 -26.81 2.33 26.16
C LYS A 80 -25.30 2.11 26.35
N GLY A 81 -24.56 3.20 26.58
CA GLY A 81 -23.11 3.14 26.80
C GLY A 81 -22.30 2.93 25.51
N LEU A 82 -20.98 2.88 25.66
CA LEU A 82 -19.99 2.73 24.58
C LEU A 82 -19.88 1.26 24.14
N ARG A 83 -20.85 0.79 23.40
CA ARG A 83 -20.95 -0.58 22.88
C ARG A 83 -21.80 -0.59 21.60
N PRO A 84 -21.83 -1.69 20.82
CA PRO A 84 -22.53 -1.75 19.52
C PRO A 84 -23.97 -1.24 19.55
N GLU A 85 -24.72 -1.49 20.61
CA GLU A 85 -26.11 -1.07 20.75
C GLU A 85 -26.26 0.44 21.00
N GLY A 86 -25.18 1.10 21.43
CA GLY A 86 -25.17 2.55 21.72
C GLY A 86 -24.52 3.41 20.65
N VAL A 87 -23.63 2.84 19.85
CA VAL A 87 -22.85 3.55 18.80
C VAL A 87 -23.43 3.25 17.44
N TYR A 88 -23.68 4.29 16.65
CA TYR A 88 -24.22 4.18 15.28
C TYR A 88 -23.31 4.83 14.27
N VAL A 89 -23.20 4.23 13.09
CA VAL A 89 -22.45 4.72 11.92
C VAL A 89 -23.35 4.76 10.68
N ARG A 90 -22.96 5.54 9.68
CA ARG A 90 -23.65 5.54 8.38
C ARG A 90 -23.07 4.44 7.50
N GLN A 91 -23.97 3.64 6.91
CA GLN A 91 -23.63 2.68 5.88
C GLN A 91 -24.59 2.88 4.71
N GLY A 92 -24.10 3.57 3.69
CA GLY A 92 -24.95 4.06 2.61
C GLY A 92 -26.06 4.99 3.14
N TYR A 93 -27.32 4.64 2.87
CA TYR A 93 -28.48 5.43 3.28
C TYR A 93 -29.00 5.10 4.68
N SER A 94 -28.41 4.13 5.39
CA SER A 94 -28.91 3.67 6.69
C SER A 94 -27.96 4.02 7.84
N SER A 95 -28.54 4.19 9.04
CA SER A 95 -27.81 4.26 10.30
C SER A 95 -27.83 2.86 10.94
N VAL A 96 -26.67 2.25 11.09
CA VAL A 96 -26.52 0.90 11.63
C VAL A 96 -25.70 0.91 12.91
N PRO A 97 -25.88 -0.05 13.84
CA PRO A 97 -25.00 -0.21 14.99
C PRO A 97 -23.56 -0.46 14.53
N ALA A 98 -22.60 0.20 15.20
CA ALA A 98 -21.18 -0.02 14.92
C ALA A 98 -20.71 -1.36 15.49
N THR A 99 -19.82 -2.03 14.79
CA THR A 99 -19.15 -3.22 15.34
C THR A 99 -18.14 -2.84 16.43
N ASN A 100 -17.76 -3.79 17.29
CA ASN A 100 -16.70 -3.58 18.27
C ASN A 100 -15.38 -3.12 17.61
N THR A 101 -15.08 -3.62 16.42
CA THR A 101 -13.89 -3.23 15.66
C THR A 101 -13.97 -1.77 15.21
N MET A 102 -15.13 -1.31 14.71
CA MET A 102 -15.34 0.09 14.34
C MET A 102 -15.24 1.02 15.55
N ILE A 103 -15.81 0.63 16.68
CA ILE A 103 -15.73 1.40 17.94
C ILE A 103 -14.27 1.56 18.38
N ARG A 104 -13.50 0.48 18.40
CA ARG A 104 -12.06 0.53 18.74
C ARG A 104 -11.28 1.41 17.77
N ARG A 105 -11.60 1.35 16.49
CA ARG A 105 -10.98 2.19 15.48
C ARG A 105 -11.26 3.67 15.74
N MET A 106 -12.51 4.05 15.97
CA MET A 106 -12.89 5.44 16.28
C MET A 106 -12.20 5.96 17.55
N ILE A 107 -12.13 5.17 18.61
CA ILE A 107 -11.39 5.52 19.83
C ILE A 107 -9.93 5.80 19.51
N LYS A 108 -9.28 4.90 18.78
CA LYS A 108 -7.88 5.06 18.37
C LYS A 108 -7.65 6.31 17.52
N GLU A 109 -8.57 6.63 16.60
CA GLU A 109 -8.48 7.81 15.75
C GLU A 109 -8.68 9.13 16.53
N THR A 110 -9.42 9.09 17.64
CA THR A 110 -9.79 10.28 18.42
C THR A 110 -8.80 10.56 19.54
N ASP A 111 -8.42 9.54 20.32
CA ASP A 111 -7.60 9.71 21.52
C ASP A 111 -6.10 9.82 21.22
N GLY A 112 -5.71 9.56 19.93
CA GLY A 112 -4.30 9.54 19.54
C GLY A 112 -3.50 8.44 20.26
N ASP A 113 -4.18 7.46 20.85
CA ASP A 113 -3.57 6.32 21.53
C ASP A 113 -2.89 5.42 20.49
N HIS A 114 -1.64 5.75 20.21
CA HIS A 114 -0.80 4.89 19.41
C HIS A 114 -0.52 3.60 20.18
N PHE A 115 -0.65 2.45 19.51
CA PHE A 115 -0.36 1.14 20.11
C PHE A 115 0.93 1.14 20.92
N GLU A 116 1.96 1.81 20.41
CA GLU A 116 3.30 1.88 21.03
C GLU A 116 3.33 2.60 22.39
N ASP A 117 2.36 3.50 22.68
CA ASP A 117 2.29 4.29 23.89
C ASP A 117 1.57 3.58 25.03
N LEU A 118 0.74 2.61 24.70
CA LEU A 118 -0.03 1.89 25.69
C LEU A 118 0.89 1.07 26.60
N ARG A 119 0.49 0.90 27.86
CA ARG A 119 1.16 0.00 28.80
C ARG A 119 1.23 -1.40 28.21
N SER A 120 2.43 -2.01 28.21
CA SER A 120 2.59 -3.42 27.88
C SER A 120 1.95 -4.31 28.94
N LEU A 121 1.29 -5.38 28.51
CA LEU A 121 0.79 -6.41 29.41
C LEU A 121 1.94 -7.23 30.00
N GLU A 122 3.02 -7.41 29.26
CA GLU A 122 4.25 -8.05 29.73
C GLU A 122 5.20 -6.98 30.27
N GLN A 123 5.62 -7.17 31.51
CA GLN A 123 6.52 -6.25 32.22
C GLN A 123 7.89 -6.88 32.52
N ASN A 124 8.06 -8.20 32.35
CA ASN A 124 9.34 -8.88 32.50
C ASN A 124 10.10 -8.88 31.17
N LEU A 125 10.54 -7.68 30.75
CA LEU A 125 11.18 -7.49 29.46
C LEU A 125 12.72 -7.49 29.59
N THR A 126 13.39 -8.16 28.64
CA THR A 126 14.83 -8.11 28.43
C THR A 126 15.14 -7.49 27.07
N PHE A 127 16.33 -6.90 26.92
CA PHE A 127 16.68 -6.06 25.77
C PHE A 127 18.09 -6.38 25.24
N GLN A 128 18.42 -7.65 25.05
CA GLN A 128 19.75 -8.04 24.62
C GLN A 128 20.03 -7.57 23.18
N ALA A 129 19.08 -7.83 22.28
CA ALA A 129 19.20 -7.39 20.90
C ALA A 129 19.22 -5.85 20.79
N ALA A 130 18.34 -5.15 21.53
CA ALA A 130 18.32 -3.69 21.54
C ALA A 130 19.65 -3.10 22.06
N LYS A 131 20.20 -3.65 23.17
CA LYS A 131 21.50 -3.19 23.70
C LYS A 131 22.60 -3.31 22.67
N LYS A 132 22.68 -4.45 21.98
CA LYS A 132 23.66 -4.69 20.92
C LYS A 132 23.53 -3.67 19.79
N GLU A 133 22.32 -3.38 19.33
CA GLU A 133 22.07 -2.43 18.25
C GLU A 133 22.46 -1.00 18.65
N PHE A 134 22.05 -0.55 19.85
CA PHE A 134 22.43 0.75 20.38
C PHE A 134 23.95 0.89 20.57
N GLU A 135 24.61 -0.17 21.02
CA GLU A 135 26.09 -0.18 21.17
C GLU A 135 26.80 -0.08 19.81
N GLN A 136 26.34 -0.80 18.80
CA GLN A 136 26.88 -0.69 17.43
C GLN A 136 26.76 0.73 16.88
N CYS A 137 25.64 1.40 17.15
CA CYS A 137 25.40 2.79 16.76
C CYS A 137 26.07 3.81 17.72
N LYS A 138 26.78 3.36 18.76
CA LYS A 138 27.42 4.21 19.78
C LYS A 138 26.43 5.10 20.53
N VAL A 139 25.19 4.68 20.67
CA VAL A 139 24.12 5.36 21.40
C VAL A 139 23.94 4.69 22.77
N PRO A 140 23.96 5.44 23.90
CA PRO A 140 23.73 4.84 25.21
C PRO A 140 22.33 4.22 25.32
N PHE A 141 22.24 3.06 26.02
CA PHE A 141 21.00 2.38 26.29
C PHE A 141 20.87 2.04 27.78
N GLY A 142 20.06 2.83 28.49
CA GLY A 142 19.81 2.69 29.91
C GLY A 142 18.44 3.24 30.29
N VAL A 143 18.09 3.18 31.58
CA VAL A 143 16.79 3.63 32.08
C VAL A 143 16.45 5.08 31.66
N PRO A 144 17.38 6.06 31.73
CA PRO A 144 17.08 7.41 31.27
C PRO A 144 16.71 7.48 29.79
N GLN A 145 17.43 6.76 28.94
CA GLN A 145 17.16 6.69 27.49
C GLN A 145 15.85 5.96 27.20
N MET A 146 15.57 4.87 27.91
CA MET A 146 14.29 4.16 27.80
C MET A 146 13.10 5.07 28.08
N LYS A 147 13.19 5.92 29.13
CA LYS A 147 12.15 6.89 29.46
C LYS A 147 12.02 7.99 28.39
N THR A 148 13.14 8.52 27.92
CA THR A 148 13.17 9.56 26.88
C THR A 148 12.59 9.07 25.56
N LEU A 149 12.86 7.82 25.20
CA LEU A 149 12.38 7.19 23.96
C LEU A 149 10.95 6.67 24.08
N GLY A 150 10.36 6.64 25.27
CA GLY A 150 9.02 6.12 25.50
C GLY A 150 8.96 4.58 25.54
N ILE A 151 10.10 3.89 25.67
CA ILE A 151 10.19 2.43 25.92
C ILE A 151 9.60 2.09 27.28
N MET A 152 9.77 3.02 28.22
CA MET A 152 9.28 2.98 29.58
C MET A 152 8.68 4.34 29.94
N ASN A 153 7.59 4.37 30.70
CA ASN A 153 7.00 5.62 31.20
C ASN A 153 7.82 6.19 32.38
N GLN A 154 7.42 7.36 32.89
CA GLN A 154 8.13 7.99 34.01
C GLN A 154 8.07 7.18 35.32
N GLU A 155 7.06 6.34 35.48
CA GLU A 155 6.85 5.48 36.67
C GLU A 155 7.65 4.18 36.60
N GLY A 156 8.35 3.92 35.47
CA GLY A 156 9.13 2.71 35.29
C GLY A 156 8.34 1.52 34.71
N ILE A 157 7.17 1.79 34.14
CA ILE A 157 6.31 0.78 33.50
C ILE A 157 6.63 0.73 32.00
N TYR A 158 6.88 -0.45 31.46
CA TYR A 158 7.14 -0.65 30.04
C TYR A 158 5.89 -0.42 29.18
N THR A 159 6.08 0.25 28.07
CA THR A 159 5.08 0.46 27.03
C THR A 159 5.11 -0.67 26.00
N ASN A 160 4.15 -0.68 25.06
CA ASN A 160 4.21 -1.62 23.94
C ASN A 160 5.41 -1.33 23.01
N LEU A 161 5.93 -0.09 22.93
CA LEU A 161 7.21 0.16 22.28
C LEU A 161 8.33 -0.65 22.96
N GLY A 162 8.32 -0.70 24.30
CA GLY A 162 9.23 -1.56 25.05
C GLY A 162 9.09 -3.02 24.67
N LEU A 163 7.86 -3.54 24.56
CA LEU A 163 7.61 -4.91 24.12
C LEU A 163 8.14 -5.16 22.69
N LEU A 164 7.91 -4.25 21.76
CA LEU A 164 8.38 -4.37 20.38
C LEU A 164 9.91 -4.47 20.26
N LEU A 165 10.63 -3.73 21.09
CA LEU A 165 12.09 -3.70 21.11
C LEU A 165 12.73 -4.75 22.03
N SER A 166 11.92 -5.46 22.84
CA SER A 166 12.39 -6.49 23.76
C SER A 166 12.57 -7.84 23.10
N ASP A 167 13.32 -8.72 23.76
CA ASP A 167 13.52 -10.11 23.33
C ASP A 167 12.20 -10.93 23.44
N GLN A 168 11.18 -10.41 24.14
CA GLN A 168 9.85 -10.99 24.31
C GLN A 168 8.81 -10.49 23.30
N CYS A 169 9.23 -9.79 22.24
CA CYS A 169 8.30 -9.31 21.22
C CYS A 169 7.50 -10.46 20.60
N VAL A 170 6.16 -10.29 20.61
CA VAL A 170 5.21 -11.31 20.11
C VAL A 170 4.90 -11.18 18.61
N HIS A 171 5.35 -10.12 18.00
CA HIS A 171 5.16 -9.88 16.59
C HIS A 171 6.30 -10.52 15.80
N THR A 172 5.99 -11.09 14.63
CA THR A 172 6.95 -11.82 13.82
C THR A 172 6.93 -11.38 12.36
N ILE A 173 8.02 -11.65 11.65
CA ILE A 173 8.10 -11.58 10.21
C ILE A 173 8.22 -13.01 9.69
N LYS A 174 7.42 -13.37 8.68
CA LYS A 174 7.52 -14.65 7.98
C LYS A 174 8.07 -14.44 6.59
N ALA A 175 9.19 -15.10 6.30
CA ALA A 175 9.77 -15.12 4.97
C ALA A 175 9.55 -16.46 4.30
N ALA A 176 9.25 -16.43 3.00
CA ALA A 176 9.11 -17.60 2.16
C ALA A 176 9.84 -17.39 0.84
N VAL A 177 10.56 -18.40 0.37
CA VAL A 177 11.13 -18.47 -0.97
C VAL A 177 10.32 -19.47 -1.78
N PHE A 178 9.83 -19.03 -2.92
CA PHE A 178 9.01 -19.84 -3.82
C PHE A 178 9.78 -20.33 -5.03
N GLU A 179 9.40 -21.47 -5.58
CA GLU A 179 9.86 -21.92 -6.88
C GLU A 179 9.14 -21.16 -7.99
N GLY A 180 9.90 -20.53 -8.88
CA GLY A 180 9.35 -19.75 -9.99
C GLY A 180 8.68 -18.44 -9.55
N THR A 181 7.57 -18.08 -10.20
CA THR A 181 6.89 -16.80 -10.05
C THR A 181 5.56 -16.87 -9.31
N THR A 182 5.17 -18.07 -8.83
CA THR A 182 3.90 -18.33 -8.14
C THR A 182 4.13 -18.86 -6.71
N GLN A 183 3.08 -18.89 -5.90
CA GLN A 183 3.15 -19.37 -4.51
C GLN A 183 2.89 -20.88 -4.37
N ASN A 184 2.95 -21.64 -5.48
CA ASN A 184 2.55 -23.05 -5.47
C ASN A 184 3.53 -23.94 -4.70
N GLU A 185 4.83 -23.67 -4.82
CA GLU A 185 5.87 -24.51 -4.24
C GLU A 185 6.85 -23.68 -3.41
N PHE A 186 7.10 -24.10 -2.18
CA PHE A 186 8.06 -23.50 -1.28
C PHE A 186 9.44 -24.16 -1.46
N LYS A 187 10.48 -23.34 -1.66
CA LYS A 187 11.87 -23.78 -1.57
C LYS A 187 12.40 -23.67 -0.14
N ASP A 188 12.02 -22.61 0.56
CA ASP A 188 12.48 -22.34 1.91
C ASP A 188 11.46 -21.42 2.62
N ARG A 189 11.44 -21.51 3.94
CA ARG A 189 10.60 -20.63 4.78
C ARG A 189 11.22 -20.46 6.15
N ARG A 190 11.14 -19.23 6.67
CA ARG A 190 11.65 -18.89 7.98
C ARG A 190 10.73 -17.92 8.69
N GLU A 191 10.62 -18.06 10.00
CA GLU A 191 9.94 -17.08 10.85
C GLU A 191 11.00 -16.40 11.72
N PHE A 192 11.00 -15.07 11.72
CA PHE A 192 11.86 -14.23 12.53
C PHE A 192 11.04 -13.74 13.73
N SER A 193 11.54 -13.96 14.93
CA SER A 193 10.90 -13.64 16.22
C SER A 193 11.90 -12.91 17.13
N GLY A 194 11.48 -12.56 18.36
CA GLY A 194 12.29 -11.75 19.26
C GLY A 194 12.21 -10.26 18.93
N SER A 195 13.16 -9.48 19.38
CA SER A 195 13.21 -8.03 19.19
C SER A 195 13.07 -7.63 17.72
N LEU A 196 12.41 -6.50 17.44
CA LEU A 196 12.35 -5.97 16.06
C LEU A 196 13.72 -5.72 15.46
N PHE A 197 14.73 -5.42 16.27
CA PHE A 197 16.12 -5.30 15.78
C PHE A 197 16.68 -6.65 15.33
N GLU A 198 16.42 -7.72 16.07
CA GLU A 198 16.84 -9.07 15.69
C GLU A 198 16.13 -9.51 14.40
N GLN A 199 14.81 -9.35 14.36
CA GLN A 199 14.01 -9.64 13.16
C GLN A 199 14.48 -8.85 11.94
N MET A 200 14.81 -7.57 12.11
CA MET A 200 15.33 -6.70 11.05
C MET A 200 16.64 -7.24 10.48
N ASN A 201 17.61 -7.49 11.34
CA ASN A 201 18.93 -7.94 10.93
C ASN A 201 18.87 -9.34 10.30
N GLU A 202 18.19 -10.29 10.94
CA GLU A 202 18.04 -11.64 10.40
C GLU A 202 17.26 -11.70 9.09
N ALA A 203 16.21 -10.88 8.94
CA ALA A 203 15.46 -10.81 7.69
C ALA A 203 16.28 -10.17 6.57
N TYR A 204 17.07 -9.14 6.90
CA TYR A 204 17.99 -8.54 5.93
C TYR A 204 19.03 -9.54 5.45
N ASP A 205 19.70 -10.22 6.38
CA ASP A 205 20.73 -11.24 6.07
C ASP A 205 20.13 -12.40 5.24
N TYR A 206 18.91 -12.80 5.56
CA TYR A 206 18.18 -13.84 4.82
C TYR A 206 17.92 -13.45 3.37
N ILE A 207 17.55 -12.19 3.11
CA ILE A 207 17.33 -11.66 1.77
C ILE A 207 18.68 -11.47 1.07
N ASP A 208 19.68 -10.89 1.77
CA ASP A 208 20.98 -10.56 1.21
C ASP A 208 21.75 -11.80 0.73
N PHE A 209 21.68 -12.90 1.49
CA PHE A 209 22.23 -14.18 1.08
C PHE A 209 21.68 -14.68 -0.27
N ARG A 210 20.46 -14.30 -0.62
CA ARG A 210 19.77 -14.68 -1.88
C ARG A 210 19.88 -13.65 -2.97
N ASN A 211 20.36 -12.46 -2.65
CA ASN A 211 20.51 -11.35 -3.57
C ASN A 211 21.81 -11.52 -4.38
N GLN A 212 21.74 -12.31 -5.46
CA GLN A 212 22.91 -12.69 -6.24
C GLN A 212 23.51 -11.51 -7.00
N ASN A 213 24.82 -11.62 -7.24
CA ASN A 213 25.56 -10.65 -8.02
C ASN A 213 25.84 -11.20 -9.42
N HIS A 214 25.35 -10.51 -10.44
CA HIS A 214 25.58 -10.83 -11.84
C HIS A 214 26.65 -9.90 -12.42
N SER A 215 27.69 -10.51 -12.98
CA SER A 215 28.78 -9.79 -13.63
C SER A 215 28.62 -9.82 -15.15
N THR A 216 28.59 -8.66 -15.76
CA THR A 216 28.60 -8.50 -17.22
C THR A 216 29.84 -7.73 -17.63
N PHE A 217 30.23 -7.84 -18.90
CA PHE A 217 31.37 -7.10 -19.44
C PHE A 217 30.91 -6.12 -20.51
N LEU A 218 31.20 -4.85 -20.29
CA LEU A 218 31.06 -3.83 -21.31
C LEU A 218 32.47 -3.51 -21.86
N LYS A 219 32.77 -4.02 -23.02
CA LYS A 219 34.13 -4.02 -23.58
C LYS A 219 35.12 -4.71 -22.61
N LEU A 220 36.05 -3.95 -22.04
CA LEU A 220 37.07 -4.46 -21.10
C LEU A 220 36.68 -4.24 -19.62
N HIS A 221 35.57 -3.57 -19.35
CA HIS A 221 35.14 -3.23 -17.98
C HIS A 221 34.10 -4.22 -17.47
N ARG A 222 34.34 -4.79 -16.32
CA ARG A 222 33.39 -5.62 -15.58
C ARG A 222 32.37 -4.68 -14.91
N ILE A 223 31.07 -5.00 -15.04
CA ILE A 223 29.98 -4.34 -14.37
C ILE A 223 29.26 -5.39 -13.52
N ASP A 224 29.30 -5.19 -12.21
CA ASP A 224 28.60 -6.05 -11.26
C ASP A 224 27.26 -5.44 -10.93
N ARG A 225 26.19 -6.25 -10.98
CA ARG A 225 24.83 -5.82 -10.69
C ARG A 225 24.15 -6.88 -9.81
N ARG A 226 23.71 -6.47 -8.62
CA ARG A 226 22.90 -7.34 -7.75
C ARG A 226 21.49 -7.48 -8.31
N ASP A 227 20.82 -8.59 -8.01
CA ASP A 227 19.42 -8.84 -8.41
C ASP A 227 18.50 -7.73 -7.90
N TYR A 228 18.68 -7.32 -6.66
CA TYR A 228 17.94 -6.26 -6.00
C TYR A 228 18.89 -5.19 -5.48
N PRO A 229 18.64 -3.89 -5.70
CA PRO A 229 19.44 -2.83 -5.10
C PRO A 229 19.36 -2.89 -3.57
N GLU A 230 20.51 -2.85 -2.90
CA GLU A 230 20.58 -2.90 -1.43
C GLU A 230 19.75 -1.79 -0.77
N ALA A 231 19.80 -0.58 -1.32
CA ALA A 231 18.99 0.55 -0.84
C ALA A 231 17.48 0.25 -0.90
N ALA A 232 17.01 -0.42 -1.97
CA ALA A 232 15.59 -0.74 -2.11
C ALA A 232 15.15 -1.85 -1.12
N VAL A 233 15.98 -2.88 -0.93
CA VAL A 233 15.73 -3.95 0.06
C VAL A 233 15.69 -3.37 1.46
N ARG A 234 16.66 -2.54 1.83
CA ARG A 234 16.77 -1.88 3.13
C ARG A 234 15.52 -1.01 3.41
N GLU A 235 15.17 -0.13 2.49
CA GLU A 235 14.02 0.77 2.65
C GLU A 235 12.69 0.01 2.70
N ALA A 236 12.51 -1.04 1.90
CA ALA A 236 11.30 -1.86 1.92
C ALA A 236 11.15 -2.61 3.26
N LEU A 237 12.25 -3.14 3.82
CA LEU A 237 12.26 -3.82 5.12
C LEU A 237 11.96 -2.85 6.27
N LEU A 238 12.59 -1.68 6.28
CA LEU A 238 12.35 -0.66 7.30
C LEU A 238 10.90 -0.13 7.25
N ASN A 239 10.35 0.08 6.06
CA ASN A 239 8.94 0.43 5.88
C ASN A 239 8.00 -0.65 6.43
N LEU A 240 8.30 -1.93 6.18
CA LEU A 240 7.54 -3.07 6.68
C LEU A 240 7.45 -3.07 8.21
N LEU A 241 8.51 -2.62 8.92
CA LEU A 241 8.56 -2.55 10.38
C LEU A 241 7.89 -1.28 10.92
N VAL A 242 8.27 -0.10 10.41
CA VAL A 242 7.89 1.19 10.99
C VAL A 242 6.41 1.52 10.73
N HIS A 243 5.86 1.13 9.58
CA HIS A 243 4.48 1.44 9.20
C HIS A 243 3.47 0.34 9.50
N ARG A 244 3.90 -0.79 10.09
CA ARG A 244 3.03 -1.90 10.46
C ARG A 244 1.99 -1.49 11.53
N GLU A 245 0.80 -2.04 11.42
CA GLU A 245 -0.25 -1.95 12.43
C GLU A 245 -0.05 -3.03 13.50
N TYR A 246 0.60 -2.66 14.61
CA TYR A 246 0.95 -3.59 15.69
C TYR A 246 -0.21 -3.95 16.62
N SER A 247 -1.37 -3.33 16.51
CA SER A 247 -2.57 -3.78 17.26
C SER A 247 -3.08 -5.14 16.78
N PHE A 248 -2.70 -5.56 15.57
CA PHE A 248 -2.97 -6.91 15.06
C PHE A 248 -1.78 -7.83 15.30
N ARG A 249 -2.05 -9.02 15.86
CA ARG A 249 -1.02 -10.06 16.11
C ARG A 249 -0.69 -10.92 14.87
N ALA A 250 -1.09 -10.51 13.67
CA ALA A 250 -0.73 -11.22 12.44
C ALA A 250 0.70 -10.87 12.00
N SER A 251 1.45 -11.84 11.45
CA SER A 251 2.82 -11.63 10.96
C SER A 251 2.84 -10.74 9.72
N SER A 252 3.93 -9.99 9.52
CA SER A 252 4.27 -9.42 8.22
C SER A 252 4.93 -10.47 7.34
N PHE A 253 4.89 -10.30 6.01
CA PHE A 253 5.38 -11.29 5.07
C PHE A 253 6.45 -10.74 4.14
N ILE A 254 7.48 -11.56 3.90
CA ILE A 254 8.47 -11.35 2.85
C ILE A 254 8.41 -12.55 1.93
N SER A 255 8.00 -12.33 0.68
CA SER A 255 7.88 -13.39 -0.33
C SER A 255 8.91 -13.20 -1.42
N VAL A 256 9.84 -14.14 -1.55
CA VAL A 256 10.91 -14.12 -2.54
C VAL A 256 10.55 -15.09 -3.66
N TYR A 257 10.40 -14.54 -4.86
CA TYR A 257 10.15 -15.28 -6.09
C TYR A 257 11.37 -15.23 -6.99
N LEU A 258 11.35 -15.98 -8.07
CA LEU A 258 12.40 -15.93 -9.09
C LEU A 258 12.60 -14.50 -9.61
N ASP A 259 11.50 -13.79 -9.88
CA ASP A 259 11.49 -12.50 -10.60
C ASP A 259 11.27 -11.26 -9.73
N ARG A 260 11.00 -11.40 -8.42
CA ARG A 260 10.70 -10.30 -7.51
C ARG A 260 10.78 -10.67 -6.04
N ILE A 261 10.83 -9.66 -5.18
CA ILE A 261 10.54 -9.78 -3.74
C ILE A 261 9.33 -8.91 -3.40
N GLU A 262 8.42 -9.45 -2.61
CA GLU A 262 7.26 -8.75 -2.06
C GLU A 262 7.40 -8.58 -0.55
N PHE A 263 7.24 -7.35 -0.07
CA PHE A 263 7.19 -6.98 1.34
C PHE A 263 5.76 -6.58 1.67
N THR A 264 5.08 -7.36 2.50
CA THR A 264 3.67 -7.11 2.86
C THR A 264 3.55 -6.88 4.36
N SER A 265 3.22 -5.66 4.75
CA SER A 265 2.91 -5.30 6.13
C SER A 265 1.42 -5.28 6.39
N ILE A 266 1.04 -5.57 7.63
CA ILE A 266 -0.33 -5.41 8.12
C ILE A 266 -0.61 -3.93 8.37
N GLY A 267 -1.80 -3.49 7.96
CA GLY A 267 -2.25 -2.11 8.03
C GLY A 267 -2.13 -1.39 6.68
N GLY A 268 -3.22 -0.73 6.27
CA GLY A 268 -3.24 0.16 5.10
C GLY A 268 -2.63 1.52 5.41
N LEU A 269 -2.94 2.53 4.63
CA LEU A 269 -2.55 3.91 4.93
C LEU A 269 -3.32 4.45 6.16
N ILE A 270 -2.76 5.44 6.81
CA ILE A 270 -3.43 6.18 7.88
C ILE A 270 -4.65 6.90 7.27
N SER A 271 -5.73 7.02 8.07
CA SER A 271 -6.95 7.70 7.62
C SER A 271 -6.65 9.10 7.08
N GLY A 272 -7.21 9.43 5.92
CA GLY A 272 -6.97 10.69 5.23
C GLY A 272 -5.75 10.72 4.31
N MET A 273 -4.90 9.67 4.31
CA MET A 273 -3.76 9.55 3.39
C MET A 273 -4.14 8.72 2.17
N THR A 274 -3.66 9.14 1.01
CA THR A 274 -3.76 8.40 -0.26
C THR A 274 -2.41 7.87 -0.71
N LEU A 275 -2.40 6.87 -1.58
CA LEU A 275 -1.16 6.40 -2.20
C LEU A 275 -0.46 7.52 -2.99
N GLN A 276 -1.24 8.44 -3.56
CA GLN A 276 -0.69 9.58 -4.29
C GLN A 276 0.09 10.51 -3.38
N ASP A 277 -0.39 10.78 -2.15
CA ASP A 277 0.33 11.58 -1.15
C ASP A 277 1.66 10.93 -0.79
N VAL A 278 1.66 9.61 -0.58
CA VAL A 278 2.89 8.84 -0.32
C VAL A 278 3.88 8.94 -1.48
N MET A 279 3.42 8.84 -2.72
CA MET A 279 4.26 8.98 -3.91
C MET A 279 4.81 10.40 -4.09
N MET A 280 4.11 11.42 -3.57
CA MET A 280 4.60 12.81 -3.52
C MET A 280 5.62 13.05 -2.38
N GLY A 281 5.86 12.05 -1.52
CA GLY A 281 6.82 12.14 -0.41
C GLY A 281 6.20 12.60 0.92
N ILE A 282 4.86 12.66 1.01
CA ILE A 282 4.20 12.92 2.29
C ILE A 282 4.27 11.62 3.10
N SER A 283 4.82 11.71 4.30
CA SER A 283 4.96 10.59 5.21
C SER A 283 4.34 10.93 6.56
N VAL A 284 3.32 10.17 6.93
CA VAL A 284 2.77 10.16 8.28
C VAL A 284 3.08 8.80 8.91
N CYS A 285 3.81 8.82 10.02
CA CYS A 285 4.28 7.61 10.65
C CYS A 285 3.21 7.07 11.62
N ARG A 286 2.82 5.81 11.44
CA ARG A 286 1.88 5.12 12.34
C ARG A 286 2.48 4.88 13.72
N ASN A 287 3.76 4.53 13.77
CA ASN A 287 4.52 4.26 14.99
C ASN A 287 5.63 5.31 15.13
N ALA A 288 5.23 6.52 15.53
CA ALA A 288 6.13 7.68 15.55
C ALA A 288 7.29 7.51 16.54
N LYS A 289 7.07 6.85 17.68
CA LYS A 289 8.13 6.58 18.67
C LYS A 289 9.09 5.50 18.21
N LEU A 290 8.59 4.43 17.58
CA LEU A 290 9.43 3.43 16.93
C LEU A 290 10.29 4.06 15.83
N ALA A 291 9.68 4.91 14.98
CA ALA A 291 10.41 5.67 13.98
C ALA A 291 11.48 6.59 14.59
N ASN A 292 11.18 7.26 15.71
CA ASN A 292 12.16 8.08 16.41
C ASN A 292 13.34 7.27 16.96
N VAL A 293 13.10 6.06 17.47
CA VAL A 293 14.17 5.14 17.87
C VAL A 293 15.05 4.79 16.67
N PHE A 294 14.45 4.38 15.55
CA PHE A 294 15.16 4.02 14.33
C PHE A 294 15.93 5.21 13.73
N TYR A 295 15.36 6.42 13.79
CA TYR A 295 16.04 7.64 13.38
C TYR A 295 17.27 7.94 14.23
N ARG A 296 17.19 7.79 15.55
CA ARG A 296 18.33 8.00 16.47
C ARG A 296 19.46 7.00 16.26
N LEU A 297 19.14 5.82 15.75
CA LEU A 297 20.11 4.79 15.39
C LEU A 297 20.56 4.91 13.93
N GLU A 298 20.21 6.01 13.24
CA GLU A 298 20.53 6.25 11.83
C GLU A 298 20.04 5.15 10.87
N LEU A 299 19.03 4.38 11.31
CA LEU A 299 18.40 3.35 10.49
C LEU A 299 17.43 3.92 9.47
N ILE A 300 16.76 5.04 9.78
CA ILE A 300 15.85 5.71 8.86
C ILE A 300 16.12 7.22 8.81
N GLU A 301 15.61 7.87 7.76
CA GLU A 301 15.59 9.33 7.63
C GLU A 301 14.17 9.85 7.92
N ALA A 302 14.06 11.04 8.52
CA ALA A 302 12.78 11.63 8.94
C ALA A 302 12.09 12.48 7.85
N TYR A 303 12.43 12.32 6.57
CA TYR A 303 12.02 13.24 5.49
C TYR A 303 11.06 12.65 4.47
N GLY A 304 10.45 11.49 4.72
CA GLY A 304 9.53 10.84 3.78
C GLY A 304 10.17 10.39 2.46
N THR A 305 11.49 10.18 2.45
CA THR A 305 12.27 9.88 1.24
C THR A 305 12.32 8.38 0.90
N GLY A 306 11.84 7.49 1.80
CA GLY A 306 12.04 6.04 1.67
C GLY A 306 11.48 5.45 0.37
N ILE A 307 10.21 5.72 0.06
CA ILE A 307 9.57 5.24 -1.18
C ILE A 307 10.28 5.81 -2.42
N ARG A 308 10.66 7.09 -2.38
CA ARG A 308 11.39 7.71 -3.48
C ARG A 308 12.76 7.06 -3.68
N LYS A 309 13.50 6.74 -2.62
CA LYS A 309 14.77 6.01 -2.71
C LYS A 309 14.60 4.63 -3.33
N ILE A 310 13.51 3.92 -3.01
CA ILE A 310 13.21 2.63 -3.66
C ILE A 310 13.04 2.84 -5.17
N MET A 311 12.29 3.87 -5.61
CA MET A 311 12.07 4.16 -7.02
C MET A 311 13.35 4.62 -7.73
N GLU A 312 14.12 5.49 -7.12
CA GLU A 312 15.42 5.99 -7.62
C GLU A 312 16.44 4.86 -7.78
N ALA A 313 16.48 3.89 -6.85
CA ALA A 313 17.37 2.73 -6.94
C ALA A 313 17.10 1.85 -8.18
N TYR A 314 15.92 1.99 -8.79
CA TYR A 314 15.53 1.34 -10.05
C TYR A 314 15.53 2.27 -11.26
N GLU A 315 16.14 3.46 -11.14
CA GLU A 315 16.29 4.35 -12.29
C GLU A 315 17.14 3.69 -13.38
N GLY A 316 16.68 3.79 -14.63
CA GLY A 316 17.32 3.08 -15.76
C GLY A 316 17.01 1.58 -15.85
N SER A 317 16.29 0.97 -14.89
CA SER A 317 15.85 -0.42 -15.00
C SER A 317 14.56 -0.52 -15.80
N ALA A 318 14.43 -1.57 -16.63
CA ALA A 318 13.22 -1.84 -17.43
C ALA A 318 12.00 -2.08 -16.55
N ARG A 319 12.19 -2.77 -15.41
CA ARG A 319 11.15 -3.03 -14.43
C ARG A 319 11.24 -2.03 -13.29
N LYS A 320 10.09 -1.55 -12.81
CA LYS A 320 9.99 -0.60 -11.71
C LYS A 320 9.32 -1.25 -10.49
N PRO A 321 9.67 -0.82 -9.27
CA PRO A 321 8.96 -1.22 -8.08
C PRO A 321 7.48 -0.85 -8.16
N LYS A 322 6.64 -1.66 -7.51
CA LYS A 322 5.19 -1.45 -7.42
C LYS A 322 4.77 -1.34 -5.96
N ILE A 323 3.85 -0.43 -5.68
CA ILE A 323 3.24 -0.28 -4.36
C ILE A 323 1.74 -0.53 -4.50
N GLU A 324 1.22 -1.40 -3.66
CA GLU A 324 -0.18 -1.77 -3.59
C GLU A 324 -0.68 -1.56 -2.16
N VAL A 325 -1.83 -0.93 -2.04
CA VAL A 325 -2.42 -0.60 -0.75
C VAL A 325 -3.87 -1.04 -0.71
N THR A 326 -4.27 -1.67 0.39
CA THR A 326 -5.65 -1.96 0.74
C THR A 326 -5.94 -1.37 2.12
N GLU A 327 -7.17 -1.50 2.60
CA GLU A 327 -7.52 -1.05 3.96
C GLU A 327 -6.68 -1.69 5.06
N ASN A 328 -6.22 -2.94 4.86
CA ASN A 328 -5.56 -3.75 5.90
C ASN A 328 -4.16 -4.24 5.53
N ALA A 329 -3.62 -3.82 4.39
CA ALA A 329 -2.29 -4.22 3.96
C ALA A 329 -1.61 -3.15 3.11
N PHE A 330 -0.30 -3.07 3.26
CA PHE A 330 0.59 -2.27 2.42
C PHE A 330 1.67 -3.20 1.85
N LYS A 331 1.79 -3.25 0.53
CA LYS A 331 2.73 -4.14 -0.15
C LYS A 331 3.66 -3.37 -1.07
N ILE A 332 4.97 -3.62 -0.91
CA ILE A 332 6.03 -3.15 -1.80
C ILE A 332 6.54 -4.35 -2.57
N THR A 333 6.51 -4.28 -3.89
CA THR A 333 7.10 -5.27 -4.80
C THR A 333 8.33 -4.67 -5.47
N ILE A 334 9.48 -5.28 -5.27
CA ILE A 334 10.74 -4.91 -5.93
C ILE A 334 11.11 -6.01 -6.93
N PRO A 335 11.24 -5.69 -8.24
CA PRO A 335 11.56 -6.68 -9.26
C PRO A 335 13.05 -7.05 -9.25
N ASN A 336 13.37 -8.30 -9.67
CA ASN A 336 14.73 -8.69 -9.99
C ASN A 336 15.17 -7.97 -11.27
N ARG A 337 16.32 -7.24 -11.20
CA ARG A 337 16.84 -6.45 -12.32
C ARG A 337 17.54 -7.26 -13.40
N ASN A 338 17.95 -8.48 -13.05
CA ASN A 338 18.77 -9.34 -13.89
C ASN A 338 17.94 -10.43 -14.61
N ILE A 339 16.65 -10.55 -14.27
CA ILE A 339 15.73 -11.42 -14.99
C ILE A 339 14.99 -10.59 -16.03
N SER A 340 15.32 -10.84 -17.29
CA SER A 340 14.48 -10.45 -18.40
C SER A 340 13.26 -11.39 -18.44
N ASN A 341 12.05 -10.82 -18.54
CA ASN A 341 10.90 -11.64 -18.89
C ASN A 341 11.14 -12.23 -20.27
N ALA A 342 10.86 -13.51 -20.45
CA ALA A 342 10.72 -14.09 -21.78
C ALA A 342 9.63 -13.37 -22.65
N SER A 343 8.85 -12.46 -22.04
CA SER A 343 7.90 -11.54 -22.69
C SER A 343 8.48 -10.13 -22.95
N ASP A 344 9.64 -9.76 -22.33
CA ASP A 344 10.28 -8.45 -22.49
C ASP A 344 11.58 -8.50 -23.29
N GLU A 345 12.10 -9.70 -23.59
CA GLU A 345 13.04 -9.94 -24.68
C GLU A 345 12.32 -10.02 -26.03
N GLU A 346 11.46 -9.10 -26.32
CA GLU A 346 11.46 -8.60 -27.68
C GLU A 346 12.79 -7.83 -27.81
N THR A 347 13.84 -8.55 -28.19
CA THR A 347 15.11 -7.96 -28.64
C THR A 347 14.77 -6.84 -29.62
N GLU A 348 15.59 -5.80 -29.75
CA GLU A 348 15.43 -4.80 -30.81
C GLU A 348 15.18 -5.49 -32.15
N ASP A 349 15.82 -6.66 -32.38
CA ASP A 349 15.57 -7.54 -33.51
C ASP A 349 14.13 -8.09 -33.58
N GLN A 350 13.46 -8.37 -32.47
CA GLN A 350 12.07 -8.85 -32.50
C GLN A 350 11.08 -7.70 -32.67
N LYS A 351 11.33 -6.53 -32.05
CA LYS A 351 10.54 -5.31 -32.31
C LYS A 351 10.67 -4.88 -33.75
N GLU A 352 11.88 -4.94 -34.30
CA GLU A 352 12.13 -4.68 -35.70
C GLU A 352 11.44 -5.72 -36.61
N SER A 353 11.46 -7.01 -36.24
CA SER A 353 10.75 -8.08 -36.97
C SER A 353 9.23 -7.87 -36.97
N VAL A 354 8.61 -7.52 -35.85
CA VAL A 354 7.16 -7.25 -35.71
C VAL A 354 6.78 -5.99 -36.52
N GLU A 355 7.61 -4.95 -36.51
CA GLU A 355 7.39 -3.74 -37.28
C GLU A 355 7.53 -4.03 -38.78
N GLN A 356 8.50 -4.85 -39.19
CA GLN A 356 8.67 -5.32 -40.57
C GLN A 356 7.46 -6.15 -41.04
N GLU A 357 6.95 -7.08 -40.21
CA GLU A 357 5.73 -7.86 -40.52
C GLU A 357 4.51 -6.95 -40.73
N LYS A 358 4.30 -5.94 -39.88
CA LYS A 358 3.21 -4.95 -40.03
C LYS A 358 3.33 -4.17 -41.34
N ARG A 359 4.54 -3.75 -41.72
CA ARG A 359 4.79 -3.05 -43.00
C ARG A 359 4.53 -3.95 -44.20
N VAL A 360 4.91 -5.22 -44.17
CA VAL A 360 4.60 -6.21 -45.20
C VAL A 360 3.09 -6.40 -45.35
N MET A 361 2.36 -6.56 -44.24
CA MET A 361 0.90 -6.71 -44.28
C MET A 361 0.21 -5.47 -44.83
N LYS A 362 0.69 -4.27 -44.49
CA LYS A 362 0.17 -3.01 -45.03
C LYS A 362 0.37 -2.92 -46.52
N LEU A 363 1.57 -3.21 -47.02
CA LEU A 363 1.88 -3.24 -48.47
C LEU A 363 1.05 -4.28 -49.23
N ALA A 364 0.89 -5.48 -48.66
CA ALA A 364 0.06 -6.52 -49.27
C ALA A 364 -1.43 -6.12 -49.32
N LYS A 365 -1.90 -5.35 -48.33
CA LYS A 365 -3.27 -4.80 -48.32
C LYS A 365 -3.47 -3.69 -49.35
N GLU A 366 -2.49 -2.79 -49.51
CA GLU A 366 -2.56 -1.65 -50.45
C GLU A 366 -2.42 -2.10 -51.89
N ASN A 367 -1.52 -3.04 -52.18
CA ASN A 367 -1.18 -3.47 -53.55
C ASN A 367 -1.91 -4.76 -53.99
N GLY A 368 -2.69 -5.38 -53.08
CA GLY A 368 -3.34 -6.68 -53.31
C GLY A 368 -2.38 -7.86 -53.32
N SER A 369 -1.11 -7.69 -53.63
CA SER A 369 -0.03 -8.68 -53.52
C SER A 369 1.34 -7.99 -53.42
N VAL A 370 2.34 -8.67 -52.88
CA VAL A 370 3.71 -8.18 -52.77
C VAL A 370 4.70 -9.24 -53.19
N SER A 371 5.74 -8.81 -53.89
CA SER A 371 6.89 -9.65 -54.24
C SER A 371 8.02 -9.51 -53.24
N ARG A 372 8.92 -10.51 -53.17
CA ARG A 372 10.10 -10.44 -52.29
C ARG A 372 10.96 -9.19 -52.57
N LYS A 373 11.17 -8.83 -53.84
CA LYS A 373 11.96 -7.65 -54.20
C LYS A 373 11.36 -6.33 -53.72
N GLU A 374 10.05 -6.19 -53.78
CA GLU A 374 9.37 -5.00 -53.27
C GLU A 374 9.55 -4.85 -51.77
N ILE A 375 9.45 -5.97 -51.02
CA ILE A 375 9.65 -5.99 -49.58
C ILE A 375 11.11 -5.66 -49.20
N GLU A 376 12.09 -6.25 -49.90
CA GLU A 376 13.51 -5.93 -49.76
C GLU A 376 13.79 -4.43 -49.98
N GLY A 377 13.18 -3.85 -51.02
CA GLY A 377 13.35 -2.42 -51.30
C GLY A 377 12.70 -1.48 -50.30
N VAL A 378 11.48 -1.78 -49.85
CA VAL A 378 10.72 -0.92 -48.91
C VAL A 378 11.24 -1.02 -47.49
N LEU A 379 11.69 -2.21 -47.05
CA LEU A 379 12.21 -2.43 -45.71
C LEU A 379 13.72 -2.21 -45.59
N GLY A 380 14.45 -2.06 -46.73
CA GLY A 380 15.91 -1.90 -46.73
C GLY A 380 16.67 -3.14 -46.22
N ILE A 381 16.10 -4.34 -46.32
CA ILE A 381 16.64 -5.59 -45.81
C ILE A 381 17.32 -6.46 -46.87
N SER A 382 18.24 -7.31 -46.46
CA SER A 382 18.92 -8.24 -47.35
C SER A 382 17.97 -9.32 -47.88
N GLN A 383 18.34 -9.89 -49.05
CA GLN A 383 17.60 -10.99 -49.69
C GLN A 383 17.38 -12.19 -48.75
N SER A 384 18.39 -12.52 -47.93
CA SER A 384 18.32 -13.62 -46.95
C SER A 384 17.34 -13.32 -45.81
N THR A 385 17.32 -12.06 -45.36
CA THR A 385 16.41 -11.58 -44.29
C THR A 385 14.97 -11.52 -44.79
N GLY A 386 14.75 -10.94 -46.01
CA GLY A 386 13.42 -10.89 -46.61
C GLY A 386 12.84 -12.28 -46.86
N GLY A 387 13.68 -13.23 -47.31
CA GLY A 387 13.24 -14.62 -47.50
C GLY A 387 12.86 -15.32 -46.20
N ARG A 388 13.58 -15.07 -45.10
CA ARG A 388 13.22 -15.62 -43.74
C ARG A 388 11.94 -15.02 -43.23
N LEU A 389 11.79 -13.70 -43.33
CA LEU A 389 10.58 -12.98 -42.91
C LEU A 389 9.32 -13.51 -43.59
N LEU A 390 9.35 -13.62 -44.91
CA LEU A 390 8.22 -14.13 -45.69
C LEU A 390 7.89 -15.59 -45.38
N LYS A 391 8.89 -16.46 -45.18
CA LYS A 391 8.66 -17.85 -44.74
C LYS A 391 8.01 -17.91 -43.38
N LYS A 392 8.45 -17.08 -42.43
CA LYS A 392 7.87 -16.96 -41.07
C LYS A 392 6.40 -16.53 -41.16
N MET A 393 6.08 -15.50 -41.94
CA MET A 393 4.71 -15.00 -42.09
C MET A 393 3.78 -15.99 -42.77
N VAL A 394 4.28 -16.78 -43.76
CA VAL A 394 3.53 -17.87 -44.37
C VAL A 394 3.27 -18.99 -43.35
N ALA A 395 4.29 -19.39 -42.58
CA ALA A 395 4.15 -20.41 -41.55
C ALA A 395 3.17 -20.00 -40.44
N ALA A 396 3.10 -18.69 -40.11
CA ALA A 396 2.17 -18.10 -39.17
C ALA A 396 0.74 -17.89 -39.75
N GLY A 397 0.51 -18.23 -41.02
CA GLY A 397 -0.80 -18.05 -41.64
C GLY A 397 -1.21 -16.61 -41.91
N GLN A 398 -0.28 -15.64 -41.88
CA GLN A 398 -0.56 -14.22 -42.10
C GLN A 398 -0.66 -13.87 -43.60
N ILE A 399 0.13 -14.55 -44.42
CA ILE A 399 0.16 -14.40 -45.88
C ILE A 399 0.23 -15.74 -46.57
N VAL A 400 -0.21 -15.80 -47.82
CA VAL A 400 -0.16 -16.99 -48.69
C VAL A 400 0.76 -16.75 -49.85
N GLN A 401 1.65 -17.71 -50.13
CA GLN A 401 2.51 -17.68 -51.29
C GLN A 401 1.75 -18.17 -52.53
N ILE A 402 1.77 -17.37 -53.60
CA ILE A 402 1.19 -17.70 -54.91
C ILE A 402 2.31 -17.71 -55.96
N GLY A 403 2.32 -18.72 -56.85
CA GLY A 403 3.30 -18.85 -57.94
C GLY A 403 4.59 -19.57 -57.50
N LYS A 404 5.50 -19.77 -58.50
CA LYS A 404 6.80 -20.39 -58.28
C LYS A 404 7.90 -19.62 -59.04
N GLY A 405 9.12 -19.67 -58.51
CA GLY A 405 10.30 -19.03 -59.13
C GLY A 405 10.21 -17.52 -59.21
N LYS A 406 10.43 -16.95 -60.39
CA LYS A 406 10.44 -15.49 -60.60
C LYS A 406 9.06 -14.82 -60.46
N ASN A 407 7.98 -15.60 -60.57
CA ASN A 407 6.60 -15.13 -60.48
C ASN A 407 5.98 -15.37 -59.09
N THR A 408 6.79 -15.57 -58.06
CA THR A 408 6.31 -15.75 -56.67
C THR A 408 5.89 -14.39 -56.10
N HIS A 409 4.65 -14.30 -55.62
CA HIS A 409 4.11 -13.16 -54.86
C HIS A 409 3.30 -13.67 -53.64
N TYR A 410 3.04 -12.77 -52.71
CA TYR A 410 2.41 -13.05 -51.44
C TYR A 410 1.17 -12.19 -51.27
N VAL A 411 0.06 -12.80 -50.82
CA VAL A 411 -1.21 -12.13 -50.60
C VAL A 411 -1.63 -12.34 -49.14
N LEU A 412 -2.45 -11.45 -48.61
CA LEU A 412 -3.02 -11.66 -47.25
C LEU A 412 -3.89 -12.91 -47.23
N GLN A 413 -3.81 -13.64 -46.16
CA GLN A 413 -4.75 -14.73 -45.92
C GLN A 413 -6.04 -14.10 -45.36
N ASN A 414 -7.18 -14.31 -46.08
CA ASN A 414 -8.51 -13.87 -45.66
C ASN A 414 -9.02 -14.64 -44.45
#